data_9450561582100e0555fdc2f946338fa0
#
_entry.id   9450561582100e0555fdc2f946338fa0
#
_cell.length_a   1.000
_cell.length_b   1.000
_cell.length_c   1.000
_cell.angle_alpha   90.00
_cell.angle_beta   90.00
_cell.angle_gamma   90.00
#
_symmetry.space_group_name_H-M   'P 1'
#
loop_
_entity.id
_entity.type
_entity.pdbx_description
1 polymer ?
#
loop_
_entity_poly.entity_id
_entity_poly.type
_entity_poly.pdbx_seq_one_letter_code
_entity_poly.pdbx_strand_id
1 'polypeptide(L)'
;MKTNKIIQRLRKDRPMTMVSIRIPDDVIEDLKRVAPMLGFSGYQALIKAYIGQGLRADLERLESSVEVSVLIKSLRKKGVKEEIIFSAMAEAQGSK
;
A
#
# COMPACT_ATOMS: atom_id res chain seq x y z
N MET A 1 12.41 10.39 4.44
CA MET A 1 12.21 9.62 5.67
C MET A 1 10.74 9.38 5.93
N LYS A 2 10.40 8.20 6.42
CA LYS A 2 9.00 7.80 6.68
C LYS A 2 8.28 8.75 7.65
N THR A 3 8.97 9.20 8.68
CA THR A 3 8.40 10.10 9.70
C THR A 3 7.96 11.42 9.09
N ASN A 4 8.76 12.01 8.20
CA ASN A 4 8.44 13.26 7.54
C ASN A 4 7.21 13.12 6.62
N LYS A 5 7.10 12.00 5.92
CA LYS A 5 5.94 11.73 5.06
C LYS A 5 4.66 11.61 5.87
N ILE A 6 4.73 10.97 7.03
CA ILE A 6 3.56 10.82 7.91
C ILE A 6 3.11 12.19 8.41
N ILE A 7 4.04 13.03 8.86
CA ILE A 7 3.74 14.38 9.34
C ILE A 7 3.10 15.21 8.24
N GLN A 8 3.64 15.15 7.01
CA GLN A 8 3.07 15.86 5.86
C GLN A 8 1.64 15.42 5.55
N ARG A 9 1.36 14.11 5.68
CA ARG A 9 0.03 13.57 5.41
C ARG A 9 -1.00 13.99 6.44
N LEU A 10 -0.58 14.33 7.64
CA LEU A 10 -1.47 14.77 8.72
C LEU A 10 -1.75 16.26 8.69
N ARG A 11 -1.07 17.02 7.85
CA ARG A 11 -1.27 18.48 7.76
C ARG A 11 -2.59 18.78 7.06
N LYS A 12 -3.34 19.75 7.62
CA LYS A 12 -4.63 20.17 7.06
C LYS A 12 -4.48 20.98 5.79
N ASP A 13 -3.34 21.63 5.61
CA ASP A 13 -3.07 22.54 4.49
C ASP A 13 -2.30 21.87 3.35
N ARG A 14 -2.41 20.56 3.22
CA ARG A 14 -1.76 19.84 2.12
C ARG A 14 -2.28 20.33 0.77
N PRO A 15 -1.38 20.51 -0.20
CA PRO A 15 -1.83 20.83 -1.56
C PRO A 15 -2.75 19.75 -2.09
N MET A 16 -3.81 20.16 -2.78
CA MET A 16 -4.80 19.24 -3.32
C MET A 16 -4.81 19.36 -4.84
N THR A 17 -5.01 18.22 -5.50
CA THR A 17 -5.12 18.16 -6.96
C THR A 17 -6.47 17.55 -7.31
N MET A 18 -7.19 18.19 -8.22
CA MET A 18 -8.43 17.62 -8.73
C MET A 18 -8.11 16.54 -9.76
N VAL A 19 -8.70 15.37 -9.59
CA VAL A 19 -8.52 14.25 -10.52
C VAL A 19 -9.91 13.80 -10.98
N SER A 20 -10.08 13.70 -12.30
CA SER A 20 -11.32 13.22 -12.89
C SER A 20 -11.12 11.81 -13.41
N ILE A 21 -11.93 10.89 -12.92
CA ILE A 21 -11.91 9.50 -13.37
C ILE A 21 -13.33 9.03 -13.65
N ARG A 22 -13.47 8.10 -14.57
CA ARG A 22 -14.75 7.49 -14.90
C ARG A 22 -14.85 6.15 -14.18
N ILE A 23 -15.95 5.96 -13.47
CA ILE A 23 -16.20 4.73 -12.69
C ILE A 23 -17.52 4.14 -13.20
N PRO A 24 -17.60 2.83 -13.40
CA PRO A 24 -18.86 2.21 -13.83
C PRO A 24 -20.01 2.52 -12.86
N ASP A 25 -21.19 2.67 -13.41
CA ASP A 25 -22.37 3.06 -12.63
C ASP A 25 -22.69 2.05 -11.52
N ASP A 26 -22.52 0.76 -11.81
CA ASP A 26 -22.79 -0.29 -10.81
C ASP A 26 -21.84 -0.20 -9.62
N VAL A 27 -20.58 0.18 -9.87
CA VAL A 27 -19.61 0.40 -8.79
C VAL A 27 -20.01 1.60 -7.95
N ILE A 28 -20.47 2.68 -8.59
CA ILE A 28 -20.94 3.87 -7.86
C ILE A 28 -22.14 3.51 -6.98
N GLU A 29 -23.08 2.71 -7.50
CA GLU A 29 -24.24 2.27 -6.71
C GLU A 29 -23.82 1.45 -5.49
N ASP A 30 -22.84 0.57 -5.66
CA ASP A 30 -22.29 -0.20 -4.55
C ASP A 30 -21.64 0.71 -3.51
N LEU A 31 -20.88 1.70 -3.96
CA LEU A 31 -20.24 2.65 -3.05
C LEU A 31 -21.26 3.45 -2.24
N LYS A 32 -22.34 3.87 -2.90
CA LYS A 32 -23.43 4.60 -2.23
C LYS A 32 -24.10 3.75 -1.16
N ARG A 33 -24.25 2.47 -1.44
CA ARG A 33 -24.89 1.53 -0.50
C ARG A 33 -23.97 1.23 0.69
N VAL A 34 -22.68 1.02 0.42
CA VAL A 34 -21.71 0.60 1.43
C VAL A 34 -21.28 1.75 2.34
N ALA A 35 -21.19 2.97 1.81
CA ALA A 35 -20.68 4.11 2.56
C ALA A 35 -21.35 4.30 3.94
N PRO A 36 -22.69 4.37 4.04
CA PRO A 36 -23.31 4.53 5.36
C PRO A 36 -23.10 3.32 6.27
N MET A 37 -22.99 2.12 5.71
CA MET A 37 -22.75 0.91 6.48
C MET A 37 -21.38 0.94 7.17
N LEU A 38 -20.42 1.65 6.59
CA LEU A 38 -19.07 1.80 7.14
C LEU A 38 -18.87 3.11 7.89
N GLY A 39 -19.95 3.89 8.08
CA GLY A 39 -19.89 5.13 8.84
C GLY A 39 -19.43 6.35 8.06
N PHE A 40 -19.44 6.29 6.74
CA PHE A 40 -19.05 7.44 5.90
C PHE A 40 -20.26 8.32 5.59
N SER A 41 -20.02 9.62 5.51
CA SER A 41 -21.08 10.59 5.21
C SER A 41 -21.58 10.51 3.76
N GLY A 42 -20.74 9.96 2.85
CA GLY A 42 -21.10 9.82 1.45
C GLY A 42 -20.11 8.96 0.73
N TYR A 43 -20.43 8.58 -0.51
CA TYR A 43 -19.60 7.66 -1.29
C TYR A 43 -18.26 8.28 -1.69
N GLN A 44 -18.18 9.61 -1.82
CA GLN A 44 -16.92 10.28 -2.15
C GLN A 44 -15.90 10.15 -1.02
N ALA A 45 -16.36 10.25 0.23
CA ALA A 45 -15.50 10.01 1.40
C ALA A 45 -14.99 8.56 1.43
N LEU A 46 -15.85 7.61 1.06
CA LEU A 46 -15.47 6.20 0.97
C LEU A 46 -14.41 5.99 -0.12
N ILE A 47 -14.57 6.61 -1.29
CA ILE A 47 -13.58 6.55 -2.37
C ILE A 47 -12.22 7.03 -1.88
N LYS A 48 -12.19 8.17 -1.21
CA LYS A 48 -10.94 8.73 -0.65
C LYS A 48 -10.30 7.77 0.34
N ALA A 49 -11.10 7.14 1.20
CA ALA A 49 -10.61 6.17 2.17
C ALA A 49 -10.01 4.94 1.47
N TYR A 50 -10.68 4.43 0.45
CA TYR A 50 -10.17 3.29 -0.32
C TYR A 50 -8.86 3.61 -1.03
N ILE A 51 -8.77 4.79 -1.63
CA ILE A 51 -7.54 5.22 -2.28
C ILE A 51 -6.39 5.30 -1.28
N GLY A 52 -6.63 5.91 -0.12
CA GLY A 52 -5.62 6.04 0.92
C GLY A 52 -5.16 4.70 1.46
N GLN A 53 -6.10 3.81 1.75
CA GLN A 53 -5.80 2.49 2.28
C GLN A 53 -5.09 1.61 1.26
N GLY A 54 -5.58 1.60 0.03
CA GLY A 54 -4.98 0.80 -1.04
C GLY A 54 -3.57 1.25 -1.37
N LEU A 55 -3.38 2.56 -1.47
CA LEU A 55 -2.06 3.11 -1.76
C LEU A 55 -1.07 2.81 -0.64
N ARG A 56 -1.50 2.96 0.62
CA ARG A 56 -0.64 2.66 1.77
C ARG A 56 -0.22 1.20 1.79
N ALA A 57 -1.16 0.30 1.55
CA ALA A 57 -0.88 -1.14 1.50
C ALA A 57 0.12 -1.47 0.38
N ASP A 58 -0.07 -0.88 -0.79
CA ASP A 58 0.83 -1.11 -1.93
C ASP A 58 2.21 -0.52 -1.69
N LEU A 59 2.30 0.66 -1.08
CA LEU A 59 3.59 1.27 -0.76
C LEU A 59 4.38 0.41 0.24
N GLU A 60 3.71 -0.12 1.26
CA GLU A 60 4.34 -1.02 2.21
C GLU A 60 4.86 -2.29 1.54
N ARG A 61 4.05 -2.87 0.67
CA ARG A 61 4.45 -4.07 -0.08
C ARG A 61 5.65 -3.81 -0.98
N LEU A 62 5.67 -2.68 -1.70
CA LEU A 62 6.77 -2.32 -2.58
C LEU A 62 8.05 -2.02 -1.80
N GLU A 63 7.95 -1.36 -0.66
CA GLU A 63 9.09 -1.11 0.21
C GLU A 63 9.70 -2.43 0.69
N SER A 64 8.88 -3.36 1.15
CA SER A 64 9.33 -4.68 1.59
C SER A 64 10.03 -5.43 0.46
N SER A 65 9.49 -5.38 -0.76
CA SER A 65 10.11 -6.01 -1.93
C SER A 65 11.48 -5.44 -2.22
N VAL A 66 11.64 -4.12 -2.16
CA VAL A 66 12.92 -3.46 -2.39
C VAL A 66 13.94 -3.84 -1.32
N GLU A 67 13.52 -3.85 -0.06
CA GLU A 67 14.38 -4.24 1.07
C GLU A 67 14.86 -5.68 0.93
N VAL A 68 13.97 -6.58 0.55
CA VAL A 68 14.31 -8.00 0.34
C VAL A 68 15.29 -8.14 -0.83
N SER A 69 15.10 -7.42 -1.92
CA SER A 69 16.01 -7.45 -3.07
C SER A 69 17.42 -7.00 -2.69
N VAL A 70 17.52 -5.93 -1.91
CA VAL A 70 18.80 -5.42 -1.44
C VAL A 70 19.48 -6.44 -0.53
N LEU A 71 18.73 -7.06 0.38
CA LEU A 71 19.23 -8.10 1.26
C LEU A 71 19.79 -9.29 0.48
N ILE A 72 19.05 -9.76 -0.52
CA ILE A 72 19.47 -10.88 -1.36
C ILE A 72 20.78 -10.55 -2.09
N LYS A 73 20.88 -9.36 -2.67
CA LYS A 73 22.12 -8.92 -3.33
C LYS A 73 23.29 -8.89 -2.37
N SER A 74 23.07 -8.41 -1.16
CA SER A 74 24.11 -8.35 -0.14
C SER A 74 24.58 -9.75 0.25
N LEU A 75 23.65 -10.68 0.42
CA LEU A 75 23.97 -12.07 0.75
C LEU A 75 24.81 -12.73 -0.34
N ARG A 76 24.45 -12.51 -1.61
CA ARG A 76 25.23 -13.04 -2.74
C ARG A 76 26.64 -12.48 -2.76
N LYS A 77 26.81 -11.20 -2.51
CA LYS A 77 28.13 -10.54 -2.42
C LYS A 77 29.00 -11.16 -1.35
N LYS A 78 28.40 -11.59 -0.25
CA LYS A 78 29.12 -12.20 0.88
C LYS A 78 29.36 -13.68 0.68
N GLY A 79 29.01 -14.22 -0.48
CA GLY A 79 29.28 -15.61 -0.82
C GLY A 79 28.28 -16.62 -0.28
N VAL A 80 27.11 -16.17 0.14
CA VAL A 80 26.05 -17.10 0.59
C VAL A 80 25.52 -17.88 -0.60
N LYS A 81 25.43 -19.20 -0.45
CA LYS A 81 24.97 -20.09 -1.51
C LYS A 81 23.51 -19.83 -1.85
N GLU A 82 23.18 -19.92 -3.15
CA GLU A 82 21.81 -19.72 -3.65
C GLU A 82 20.80 -20.62 -2.94
N GLU A 83 21.17 -21.88 -2.67
CA GLU A 83 20.31 -22.83 -1.96
C GLU A 83 19.88 -22.28 -0.60
N ILE A 84 20.80 -21.65 0.13
CA ILE A 84 20.53 -21.07 1.44
C ILE A 84 19.58 -19.87 1.28
N ILE A 85 19.81 -19.03 0.27
CA ILE A 85 18.98 -17.87 -0.02
C ILE A 85 17.55 -18.31 -0.33
N PHE A 86 17.38 -19.30 -1.21
CA PHE A 86 16.06 -19.82 -1.57
C PHE A 86 15.36 -20.44 -0.38
N SER A 87 16.08 -21.17 0.46
CA SER A 87 15.53 -21.78 1.67
C SER A 87 15.01 -20.72 2.64
N ALA A 88 15.77 -19.63 2.84
CA ALA A 88 15.39 -18.53 3.71
C ALA A 88 14.15 -17.81 3.16
N MET A 89 14.08 -17.61 1.85
CA MET A 89 12.91 -16.99 1.22
C MET A 89 11.66 -17.84 1.38
N ALA A 90 11.79 -19.15 1.21
CA ALA A 90 10.66 -20.08 1.39
C ALA A 90 10.15 -20.04 2.82
N GLU A 91 11.04 -20.01 3.81
CA GLU A 91 10.65 -19.89 5.21
C GLU A 91 9.91 -18.58 5.49
N ALA A 92 10.40 -17.48 4.94
CA ALA A 92 9.78 -16.18 5.12
C ALA A 92 8.36 -16.15 4.54
N GLN A 93 8.14 -16.81 3.39
CA GLN A 93 6.82 -16.87 2.77
C GLN A 93 5.89 -17.85 3.49
N GLY A 94 6.43 -18.87 4.12
CA GLY A 94 5.65 -19.89 4.83
C GLY A 94 5.28 -19.54 6.25
N SER A 95 5.82 -18.47 6.81
CA SER A 95 5.62 -18.08 8.21
C SER A 95 4.38 -17.17 8.39
N LYS A 96 3.24 -17.66 8.03
CA LYS A 96 2.01 -16.92 8.29
C LYS A 96 1.42 -17.26 9.65
#